data_49c78cdca909a6e455746b0952959597
#
_entry.id   49c78cdca909a6e455746b0952959597
#
_cell.length_a   1.000
_cell.length_b   1.000
_cell.length_c   1.000
_cell.angle_alpha   90.00
_cell.angle_beta   90.00
_cell.angle_gamma   90.00
#
_symmetry.space_group_name_H-M   'P 1'
#
loop_
_entity.id
_entity.type
_entity.pdbx_description
1 polymer ?
#
loop_
_entity_poly.entity_id
_entity_poly.type
_entity_poly.pdbx_seq_one_letter_code
_entity_poly.pdbx_strand_id
1 'polypeptide(L)'
;MATISAHKIHGLKGSAILMKKKKIQLVPIIQGGQQEQGLRGGTENAPANIVLAKTIRLALEEQSSAYAHVSKINQYLREELSKIDGAHIHSPLSAIPYILNISFDQITSEVLLNALDQKGICVSAKSTCSSQNTNASEVLLAMHKSEFDATHGIRLSFSYENTLEEAKYFIETCKEIIENYGLSL
;
A
#
# COMPACT_ATOMS: atom_id res chain seq x y z
N MET A 1 -18.86 0.03 -8.50
CA MET A 1 -17.95 1.07 -8.98
C MET A 1 -16.54 0.77 -8.50
N ALA A 2 -15.54 1.18 -9.27
CA ALA A 2 -14.13 1.13 -8.87
C ALA A 2 -13.38 2.34 -9.45
N THR A 3 -12.36 2.82 -8.74
CA THR A 3 -11.47 3.88 -9.21
C THR A 3 -10.05 3.36 -9.27
N ILE A 4 -9.31 3.78 -10.29
CA ILE A 4 -7.90 3.45 -10.48
C ILE A 4 -7.15 4.76 -10.68
N SER A 5 -6.28 5.11 -9.74
CA SER A 5 -5.38 6.26 -9.88
C SER A 5 -4.15 5.86 -10.69
N ALA A 6 -3.83 6.63 -11.73
CA ALA A 6 -2.71 6.33 -12.63
C ALA A 6 -1.37 6.12 -11.89
N HIS A 7 -1.07 6.98 -10.92
CA HIS A 7 0.18 6.91 -10.16
C HIS A 7 0.30 5.67 -9.24
N LYS A 8 -0.76 4.88 -9.07
CA LYS A 8 -0.71 3.58 -8.36
C LYS A 8 -0.34 2.41 -9.27
N ILE A 9 -0.28 2.65 -10.57
CA ILE A 9 0.12 1.70 -11.61
C ILE A 9 1.24 2.28 -12.49
N HIS A 10 2.14 3.08 -11.91
CA HIS A 10 3.30 3.72 -12.56
C HIS A 10 2.95 4.77 -13.64
N GLY A 11 1.74 5.32 -13.60
CA GLY A 11 1.32 6.41 -14.48
C GLY A 11 1.48 7.80 -13.86
N LEU A 12 1.04 8.82 -14.58
CA LEU A 12 1.16 10.20 -14.16
C LEU A 12 0.18 10.54 -13.01
N LYS A 13 0.62 11.38 -12.08
CA LYS A 13 -0.27 11.99 -11.08
C LYS A 13 -1.30 12.90 -11.76
N GLY A 14 -2.47 13.04 -11.15
CA GLY A 14 -3.54 13.93 -11.64
C GLY A 14 -4.48 13.28 -12.65
N SER A 15 -4.32 11.99 -12.97
CA SER A 15 -5.25 11.23 -13.80
C SER A 15 -5.73 9.95 -13.09
N ALA A 16 -6.97 9.58 -13.36
CA ALA A 16 -7.62 8.40 -12.78
C ALA A 16 -8.75 7.91 -13.67
N ILE A 17 -9.19 6.68 -13.46
CA ILE A 17 -10.35 6.10 -14.13
C ILE A 17 -11.44 5.85 -13.10
N LEU A 18 -12.68 6.14 -13.49
CA LEU A 18 -13.88 5.70 -12.82
C LEU A 18 -14.58 4.62 -13.64
N MET A 19 -14.62 3.42 -13.13
CA MET A 19 -15.39 2.31 -13.70
C MET A 19 -16.71 2.17 -12.97
N LYS A 20 -17.84 2.17 -13.71
CA LYS A 20 -19.17 1.96 -13.14
C LYS A 20 -20.01 1.02 -14.02
N LYS A 21 -20.92 0.29 -13.40
CA LYS A 21 -21.96 -0.43 -14.15
C LYS A 21 -22.91 0.57 -14.78
N LYS A 22 -23.42 0.27 -16.00
CA LYS A 22 -24.32 1.18 -16.76
C LYS A 22 -25.54 1.62 -15.95
N LYS A 23 -26.11 0.72 -15.12
CA LYS A 23 -27.28 1.00 -14.29
C LYS A 23 -27.04 1.98 -13.13
N ILE A 24 -25.77 2.27 -12.79
CA ILE A 24 -25.46 3.22 -11.72
C ILE A 24 -25.54 4.63 -12.31
N GLN A 25 -26.43 5.43 -11.79
CA GLN A 25 -26.51 6.84 -12.11
C GLN A 25 -25.65 7.64 -11.12
N LEU A 26 -24.95 8.63 -11.62
CA LEU A 26 -24.12 9.54 -10.85
C LEU A 26 -24.63 10.97 -11.07
N VAL A 27 -24.61 11.76 -10.02
CA VAL A 27 -24.85 13.18 -10.09
C VAL A 27 -23.48 13.87 -10.24
N PRO A 28 -23.27 14.68 -11.29
CA PRO A 28 -22.04 15.42 -11.47
C PRO A 28 -21.81 16.41 -10.32
N ILE A 29 -20.64 16.31 -9.67
CA ILE A 29 -20.23 17.29 -8.64
C ILE A 29 -19.70 18.56 -9.31
N ILE A 30 -18.93 18.40 -10.41
CA ILE A 30 -18.43 19.51 -11.22
C ILE A 30 -19.30 19.60 -12.46
N GLN A 31 -20.20 20.57 -12.43
CA GLN A 31 -21.14 20.84 -13.52
C GLN A 31 -20.48 21.66 -14.63
N GLY A 32 -21.03 21.60 -15.85
CA GLY A 32 -20.54 22.34 -16.99
C GLY A 32 -20.96 21.70 -18.31
N GLY A 33 -20.04 21.56 -19.26
CA GLY A 33 -20.30 20.92 -20.55
C GLY A 33 -20.53 19.43 -20.49
N GLN A 34 -20.68 18.81 -21.66
CA GLN A 34 -20.97 17.37 -21.80
C GLN A 34 -19.74 16.45 -21.75
N GLN A 35 -18.60 16.97 -21.35
CA GLN A 35 -17.35 16.19 -21.22
C GLN A 35 -17.53 15.05 -20.23
N GLU A 36 -16.75 13.98 -20.43
CA GLU A 36 -16.83 12.75 -19.62
C GLU A 36 -18.28 12.20 -19.51
N GLN A 37 -19.00 12.21 -20.62
CA GLN A 37 -20.40 11.78 -20.70
C GLN A 37 -21.34 12.60 -19.79
N GLY A 38 -21.05 13.89 -19.60
CA GLY A 38 -21.80 14.78 -18.72
C GLY A 38 -21.53 14.57 -17.22
N LEU A 39 -20.56 13.72 -16.86
CA LEU A 39 -20.24 13.40 -15.47
C LEU A 39 -19.22 14.36 -14.85
N ARG A 40 -18.43 15.03 -15.68
CA ARG A 40 -17.41 15.98 -15.24
C ARG A 40 -17.19 17.04 -16.31
N GLY A 41 -17.68 18.23 -16.10
CA GLY A 41 -17.49 19.38 -17.00
C GLY A 41 -16.03 19.86 -17.03
N GLY A 42 -15.68 20.57 -18.10
CA GLY A 42 -14.35 21.14 -18.36
C GLY A 42 -13.55 20.36 -19.40
N THR A 43 -12.59 21.02 -20.03
CA THR A 43 -11.77 20.45 -21.11
C THR A 43 -11.05 19.17 -20.65
N GLU A 44 -11.16 18.13 -21.44
CA GLU A 44 -10.52 16.84 -21.19
C GLU A 44 -9.01 16.95 -21.36
N ASN A 45 -8.26 16.32 -20.44
CA ASN A 45 -6.81 16.25 -20.53
C ASN A 45 -6.39 15.08 -21.44
N ALA A 46 -6.54 15.27 -22.76
CA ALA A 46 -6.22 14.25 -23.76
C ALA A 46 -4.81 13.67 -23.63
N PRO A 47 -3.74 14.47 -23.42
CA PRO A 47 -2.39 13.91 -23.22
C PRO A 47 -2.31 12.95 -22.01
N ALA A 48 -2.88 13.33 -20.86
CA ALA A 48 -2.88 12.47 -19.68
C ALA A 48 -3.71 11.19 -19.91
N ASN A 49 -4.81 11.27 -20.64
CA ASN A 49 -5.64 10.12 -20.97
C ASN A 49 -4.92 9.13 -21.90
N ILE A 50 -4.14 9.64 -22.88
CA ILE A 50 -3.31 8.81 -23.76
C ILE A 50 -2.22 8.08 -22.96
N VAL A 51 -1.52 8.80 -22.07
CA VAL A 51 -0.51 8.18 -21.19
C VAL A 51 -1.14 7.13 -20.29
N LEU A 52 -2.30 7.43 -19.70
CA LEU A 52 -3.03 6.51 -18.83
C LEU A 52 -3.44 5.24 -19.58
N ALA A 53 -3.95 5.35 -20.80
CA ALA A 53 -4.30 4.20 -21.63
C ALA A 53 -3.08 3.30 -21.92
N LYS A 54 -1.92 3.88 -22.23
CA LYS A 54 -0.68 3.15 -22.40
C LYS A 54 -0.24 2.48 -21.09
N THR A 55 -0.30 3.19 -19.96
CA THR A 55 0.05 2.67 -18.63
C THR A 55 -0.78 1.43 -18.29
N ILE A 56 -2.10 1.48 -18.51
CA ILE A 56 -2.99 0.34 -18.26
C ILE A 56 -2.61 -0.85 -19.12
N ARG A 57 -2.34 -0.62 -20.41
CA ARG A 57 -1.94 -1.70 -21.33
C ARG A 57 -0.68 -2.39 -20.81
N LEU A 58 0.36 -1.64 -20.48
CA LEU A 58 1.61 -2.19 -19.95
C LEU A 58 1.39 -2.94 -18.61
N ALA A 59 0.61 -2.37 -17.71
CA ALA A 59 0.29 -3.02 -16.44
C ALA A 59 -0.45 -4.35 -16.61
N LEU A 60 -1.35 -4.45 -17.62
CA LEU A 60 -2.05 -5.70 -17.93
C LEU A 60 -1.14 -6.73 -18.57
N GLU A 61 -0.24 -6.31 -19.47
CA GLU A 61 0.74 -7.19 -20.11
C GLU A 61 1.68 -7.85 -19.08
N GLU A 62 2.07 -7.13 -18.02
CA GLU A 62 3.00 -7.58 -16.99
C GLU A 62 2.30 -8.20 -15.76
N GLN A 63 0.98 -8.10 -15.65
CA GLN A 63 0.23 -8.43 -14.43
C GLN A 63 0.57 -9.81 -13.85
N SER A 64 0.61 -10.84 -14.67
CA SER A 64 0.81 -12.21 -14.19
C SER A 64 2.24 -12.44 -13.69
N SER A 65 3.25 -11.92 -14.40
CA SER A 65 4.65 -12.04 -14.00
C SER A 65 4.96 -11.22 -12.76
N ALA A 66 4.45 -9.99 -12.69
CA ALA A 66 4.56 -9.12 -11.53
C ALA A 66 3.90 -9.73 -10.29
N TYR A 67 2.70 -10.30 -10.44
CA TYR A 67 2.01 -10.98 -9.35
C TYR A 67 2.82 -12.17 -8.81
N ALA A 68 3.34 -13.03 -9.69
CA ALA A 68 4.14 -14.18 -9.30
C ALA A 68 5.46 -13.75 -8.61
N HIS A 69 6.10 -12.70 -9.12
CA HIS A 69 7.33 -12.15 -8.54
C HIS A 69 7.08 -11.59 -7.13
N VAL A 70 6.10 -10.72 -6.97
CA VAL A 70 5.76 -10.10 -5.68
C VAL A 70 5.26 -11.15 -4.68
N SER A 71 4.56 -12.20 -5.15
CA SER A 71 4.14 -13.31 -4.29
C SER A 71 5.32 -14.02 -3.64
N LYS A 72 6.43 -14.22 -4.37
CA LYS A 72 7.65 -14.84 -3.82
C LYS A 72 8.28 -13.96 -2.74
N ILE A 73 8.34 -12.64 -2.95
CA ILE A 73 8.84 -11.68 -1.96
C ILE A 73 7.97 -11.69 -0.70
N ASN A 74 6.65 -11.61 -0.87
CA ASN A 74 5.70 -11.62 0.23
C ASN A 74 5.78 -12.93 1.04
N GLN A 75 5.87 -14.08 0.36
CA GLN A 75 6.02 -15.37 1.01
C GLN A 75 7.30 -15.43 1.82
N TYR A 76 8.45 -15.05 1.25
CA TYR A 76 9.73 -14.99 1.95
C TYR A 76 9.65 -14.13 3.21
N LEU A 77 9.06 -12.92 3.10
CA LEU A 77 8.90 -12.04 4.25
C LEU A 77 8.04 -12.66 5.34
N ARG A 78 6.94 -13.33 4.98
CA ARG A 78 6.09 -14.03 5.96
C ARG A 78 6.83 -15.15 6.68
N GLU A 79 7.60 -15.93 5.94
CA GLU A 79 8.40 -17.03 6.49
C GLU A 79 9.48 -16.51 7.46
N GLU A 80 10.19 -15.44 7.10
CA GLU A 80 11.23 -14.88 7.96
C GLU A 80 10.67 -14.10 9.16
N LEU A 81 9.60 -13.34 8.97
CA LEU A 81 8.93 -12.62 10.06
C LEU A 81 8.34 -13.59 11.10
N SER A 82 7.85 -14.75 10.68
CA SER A 82 7.33 -15.75 11.62
C SER A 82 8.38 -16.35 12.57
N LYS A 83 9.66 -16.13 12.28
CA LYS A 83 10.80 -16.57 13.12
C LYS A 83 11.26 -15.50 14.11
N ILE A 84 10.73 -14.28 13.99
CA ILE A 84 11.05 -13.16 14.90
C ILE A 84 10.04 -13.18 16.03
N ASP A 85 10.53 -13.31 17.25
CA ASP A 85 9.68 -13.27 18.43
C ASP A 85 8.98 -11.92 18.57
N GLY A 86 7.69 -11.93 18.93
CA GLY A 86 6.88 -10.74 19.03
C GLY A 86 6.50 -10.08 17.67
N ALA A 87 6.78 -10.72 16.53
CA ALA A 87 6.33 -10.24 15.22
C ALA A 87 4.92 -10.78 14.89
N HIS A 88 4.02 -9.88 14.50
CA HIS A 88 2.65 -10.21 14.13
C HIS A 88 2.36 -9.81 12.69
N ILE A 89 1.78 -10.72 11.90
CA ILE A 89 1.36 -10.47 10.54
C ILE A 89 -0.15 -10.29 10.49
N HIS A 90 -0.62 -9.11 10.11
CA HIS A 90 -2.05 -8.76 10.10
C HIS A 90 -2.72 -9.03 8.75
N SER A 91 -1.97 -9.01 7.65
CA SER A 91 -2.49 -9.33 6.32
C SER A 91 -2.81 -10.82 6.21
N PRO A 92 -4.08 -11.22 5.94
CA PRO A 92 -4.44 -12.63 5.80
C PRO A 92 -3.73 -13.28 4.60
N LEU A 93 -3.63 -14.61 4.59
CA LEU A 93 -3.01 -15.35 3.48
C LEU A 93 -3.77 -15.16 2.16
N SER A 94 -5.06 -14.89 2.22
CA SER A 94 -5.91 -14.60 1.06
C SER A 94 -5.79 -13.18 0.52
N ALA A 95 -5.02 -12.30 1.19
CA ALA A 95 -4.79 -10.94 0.71
C ALA A 95 -3.91 -10.93 -0.55
N ILE A 96 -4.04 -9.84 -1.32
CA ILE A 96 -3.14 -9.62 -2.46
C ILE A 96 -1.69 -9.48 -1.96
N PRO A 97 -0.68 -10.01 -2.70
CA PRO A 97 0.69 -10.04 -2.22
C PRO A 97 1.38 -8.67 -2.19
N TYR A 98 0.80 -7.66 -2.81
CA TYR A 98 1.37 -6.32 -2.92
C TYR A 98 1.39 -5.53 -1.61
N ILE A 99 0.69 -6.00 -0.58
CA ILE A 99 0.59 -5.32 0.71
C ILE A 99 0.80 -6.33 1.83
N LEU A 100 1.71 -6.03 2.75
CA LEU A 100 1.92 -6.78 3.98
C LEU A 100 1.88 -5.81 5.17
N ASN A 101 0.97 -6.04 6.10
CA ASN A 101 0.89 -5.28 7.34
C ASN A 101 1.39 -6.13 8.50
N ILE A 102 2.29 -5.56 9.30
CA ILE A 102 2.99 -6.23 10.41
C ILE A 102 3.10 -5.30 11.60
N SER A 103 3.24 -5.85 12.80
CA SER A 103 3.65 -5.15 14.02
C SER A 103 4.67 -5.98 14.80
N PHE A 104 5.31 -5.33 15.77
CA PHE A 104 6.23 -5.96 16.71
C PHE A 104 5.86 -5.54 18.14
N ASP A 105 5.94 -6.46 19.09
CA ASP A 105 5.61 -6.19 20.50
C ASP A 105 6.61 -5.20 21.14
N GLN A 106 7.85 -5.27 20.71
CA GLN A 106 8.96 -4.57 21.35
C GLN A 106 9.13 -3.11 20.89
N ILE A 107 8.47 -2.70 19.79
CA ILE A 107 8.73 -1.39 19.19
C ILE A 107 7.47 -0.77 18.59
N THR A 108 7.27 0.52 18.83
CA THR A 108 6.13 1.25 18.24
C THR A 108 6.35 1.50 16.74
N SER A 109 5.25 1.66 16.00
CA SER A 109 5.31 1.94 14.56
C SER A 109 6.09 3.19 14.22
N GLU A 110 6.05 4.22 15.07
CA GLU A 110 6.76 5.48 14.83
C GLU A 110 8.28 5.33 14.98
N VAL A 111 8.73 4.65 16.04
CA VAL A 111 10.16 4.38 16.26
C VAL A 111 10.70 3.49 15.14
N LEU A 112 9.99 2.42 14.80
CA LEU A 112 10.38 1.51 13.74
C LEU A 112 10.44 2.20 12.37
N LEU A 113 9.45 3.04 12.03
CA LEU A 113 9.43 3.79 10.78
C LEU A 113 10.65 4.70 10.67
N ASN A 114 10.95 5.48 11.72
CA ASN A 114 12.08 6.40 11.71
C ASN A 114 13.43 5.66 11.63
N ALA A 115 13.57 4.53 12.33
CA ALA A 115 14.79 3.73 12.28
C ALA A 115 14.99 3.08 10.90
N LEU A 116 13.92 2.59 10.26
CA LEU A 116 13.96 2.05 8.90
C LEU A 116 14.29 3.13 7.87
N ASP A 117 13.72 4.34 8.01
CA ASP A 117 14.00 5.47 7.12
C ASP A 117 15.48 5.85 7.14
N GLN A 118 16.11 5.88 8.32
CA GLN A 118 17.56 6.11 8.47
C GLN A 118 18.41 5.05 7.75
N LYS A 119 17.88 3.86 7.55
CA LYS A 119 18.52 2.77 6.79
C LYS A 119 18.12 2.76 5.31
N GLY A 120 17.38 3.78 4.84
CA GLY A 120 16.92 3.91 3.45
C GLY A 120 15.72 3.02 3.11
N ILE A 121 15.01 2.49 4.10
CA ILE A 121 13.82 1.64 3.91
C ILE A 121 12.56 2.44 4.17
N CYS A 122 11.80 2.72 3.11
CA CYS A 122 10.55 3.47 3.19
C CYS A 122 9.36 2.55 3.44
N VAL A 123 8.68 2.75 4.57
CA VAL A 123 7.44 2.04 4.94
C VAL A 123 6.36 3.06 5.32
N SER A 124 5.13 2.60 5.54
CA SER A 124 4.06 3.48 6.01
C SER A 124 3.55 3.00 7.36
N ALA A 125 3.49 3.89 8.34
CA ALA A 125 2.69 3.72 9.54
C ALA A 125 1.37 4.47 9.35
N LYS A 126 0.23 3.88 9.62
CA LYS A 126 -1.13 4.44 9.42
C LYS A 126 -1.53 4.66 7.93
N SER A 127 -2.78 5.06 7.71
CA SER A 127 -3.21 5.65 6.45
C SER A 127 -2.69 7.08 6.38
N THR A 128 -1.79 7.36 5.47
CA THR A 128 -1.12 8.67 5.26
C THR A 128 -2.09 9.83 5.01
N CYS A 129 -3.38 9.57 4.83
CA CYS A 129 -4.40 10.58 4.52
C CYS A 129 -5.24 11.04 5.72
N SER A 130 -5.15 10.40 6.88
CA SER A 130 -5.92 10.78 8.08
C SER A 130 -5.00 11.35 9.16
N SER A 131 -4.56 12.58 8.97
CA SER A 131 -3.61 13.29 9.85
C SER A 131 -4.27 13.91 11.09
N GLN A 132 -5.48 13.54 11.47
CA GLN A 132 -6.12 14.13 12.65
C GLN A 132 -6.58 13.05 13.65
N ASN A 133 -5.89 13.03 14.79
CA ASN A 133 -6.34 12.64 16.14
C ASN A 133 -6.37 11.18 16.59
N THR A 134 -6.00 10.16 15.84
CA THR A 134 -5.79 8.83 16.47
C THR A 134 -4.48 8.20 16.03
N ASN A 135 -3.70 7.72 17.00
CA ASN A 135 -2.45 7.00 16.70
C ASN A 135 -2.69 5.59 16.13
N ALA A 136 -3.91 5.11 16.10
CA ALA A 136 -4.30 3.78 15.67
C ALA A 136 -4.75 3.73 14.20
N SER A 137 -4.48 2.61 13.52
CA SER A 137 -4.94 2.35 12.16
C SER A 137 -6.41 1.97 12.16
N GLU A 138 -7.27 2.82 11.55
CA GLU A 138 -8.71 2.55 11.38
C GLU A 138 -8.96 1.25 10.59
N VAL A 139 -8.07 0.92 9.65
CA VAL A 139 -8.17 -0.32 8.87
C VAL A 139 -7.98 -1.55 9.75
N LEU A 140 -6.97 -1.54 10.62
CA LEU A 140 -6.72 -2.67 11.54
C LEU A 140 -7.85 -2.78 12.57
N LEU A 141 -8.36 -1.68 13.09
CA LEU A 141 -9.52 -1.69 13.98
C LEU A 141 -10.76 -2.25 13.29
N ALA A 142 -11.03 -1.86 12.04
CA ALA A 142 -12.12 -2.41 11.24
C ALA A 142 -11.94 -3.91 10.91
N MET A 143 -10.70 -4.40 10.91
CA MET A 143 -10.37 -5.83 10.82
C MET A 143 -10.44 -6.55 12.17
N HIS A 144 -10.95 -5.92 13.21
CA HIS A 144 -11.04 -6.45 14.58
C HIS A 144 -9.67 -6.83 15.19
N LYS A 145 -8.62 -6.10 14.80
CA LYS A 145 -7.32 -6.20 15.48
C LYS A 145 -7.33 -5.40 16.77
N SER A 146 -6.42 -5.73 17.68
CA SER A 146 -6.28 -5.02 18.94
C SER A 146 -5.89 -3.55 18.72
N GLU A 147 -6.15 -2.70 19.70
CA GLU A 147 -5.68 -1.31 19.67
C GLU A 147 -4.14 -1.25 19.67
N PHE A 148 -3.51 -2.21 20.36
CA PHE A 148 -2.06 -2.38 20.30
C PHE A 148 -1.57 -2.62 18.88
N ASP A 149 -2.10 -3.60 18.15
CA ASP A 149 -1.75 -3.89 16.76
C ASP A 149 -2.00 -2.68 15.86
N ALA A 150 -3.11 -1.99 16.09
CA ALA A 150 -3.49 -0.82 15.30
C ALA A 150 -2.54 0.39 15.49
N THR A 151 -1.89 0.49 16.67
CA THR A 151 -0.90 1.54 16.95
C THR A 151 0.53 1.15 16.58
N HIS A 152 0.87 -0.14 16.60
CA HIS A 152 2.20 -0.66 16.30
C HIS A 152 2.36 -1.10 14.83
N GLY A 153 1.26 -1.15 14.08
CA GLY A 153 1.25 -1.65 12.70
C GLY A 153 1.99 -0.75 11.72
N ILE A 154 2.89 -1.35 10.93
CA ILE A 154 3.47 -0.77 9.73
C ILE A 154 2.98 -1.51 8.49
N ARG A 155 2.94 -0.81 7.34
CA ARG A 155 2.55 -1.37 6.06
C ARG A 155 3.71 -1.36 5.08
N LEU A 156 4.05 -2.53 4.60
CA LEU A 156 4.93 -2.74 3.45
C LEU A 156 4.07 -2.73 2.18
N SER A 157 4.55 -2.06 1.14
CA SER A 157 3.90 -2.03 -0.17
C SER A 157 4.94 -2.39 -1.23
N PHE A 158 4.59 -3.30 -2.13
CA PHE A 158 5.51 -3.87 -3.11
C PHE A 158 5.09 -3.54 -4.54
N SER A 159 6.07 -3.52 -5.42
CA SER A 159 5.89 -3.50 -6.87
C SER A 159 6.77 -4.58 -7.52
N TYR A 160 6.68 -4.73 -8.83
CA TYR A 160 7.56 -5.62 -9.59
C TYR A 160 9.04 -5.17 -9.58
N GLU A 161 9.32 -3.95 -9.15
CA GLU A 161 10.68 -3.40 -9.05
C GLU A 161 11.41 -3.86 -7.78
N ASN A 162 10.67 -4.30 -6.75
CA ASN A 162 11.30 -4.79 -5.53
C ASN A 162 11.99 -6.13 -5.75
N THR A 163 13.09 -6.34 -5.04
CA THR A 163 13.93 -7.52 -5.14
C THR A 163 13.87 -8.38 -3.88
N LEU A 164 14.28 -9.64 -4.01
CA LEU A 164 14.42 -10.53 -2.85
C LEU A 164 15.55 -10.08 -1.92
N GLU A 165 16.59 -9.46 -2.48
CA GLU A 165 17.73 -8.90 -1.73
C GLU A 165 17.26 -7.74 -0.83
N GLU A 166 16.39 -6.87 -1.32
CA GLU A 166 15.76 -5.82 -0.49
C GLU A 166 14.91 -6.42 0.63
N ALA A 167 14.18 -7.50 0.36
CA ALA A 167 13.41 -8.20 1.39
C ALA A 167 14.31 -8.84 2.47
N LYS A 168 15.47 -9.41 2.10
CA LYS A 168 16.46 -9.89 3.04
C LYS A 168 17.03 -8.75 3.89
N TYR A 169 17.43 -7.67 3.25
CA TYR A 169 17.93 -6.49 3.92
C TYR A 169 16.92 -5.91 4.91
N PHE A 170 15.64 -5.88 4.55
CA PHE A 170 14.57 -5.47 5.45
C PHE A 170 14.51 -6.35 6.71
N ILE A 171 14.56 -7.67 6.57
CA ILE A 171 14.51 -8.62 7.71
C ILE A 171 15.71 -8.43 8.63
N GLU A 172 16.93 -8.34 8.06
CA GLU A 172 18.16 -8.13 8.84
C GLU A 172 18.11 -6.79 9.60
N THR A 173 17.67 -5.74 8.93
CA THR A 173 17.51 -4.41 9.53
C THR A 173 16.45 -4.41 10.63
N CYS A 174 15.32 -5.10 10.46
CA CYS A 174 14.31 -5.21 11.52
C CYS A 174 14.89 -5.91 12.78
N LYS A 175 15.64 -6.98 12.61
CA LYS A 175 16.29 -7.66 13.73
C LYS A 175 17.26 -6.75 14.47
N GLU A 176 18.15 -6.04 13.73
CA GLU A 176 19.07 -5.06 14.28
C GLU A 176 18.34 -3.94 15.07
N ILE A 177 17.25 -3.42 14.52
CA ILE A 177 16.47 -2.36 15.16
C ILE A 177 15.81 -2.86 16.45
N ILE A 178 15.22 -4.06 16.43
CA ILE A 178 14.57 -4.65 17.61
C ILE A 178 15.61 -4.91 18.73
N GLU A 179 16.80 -5.38 18.37
CA GLU A 179 17.88 -5.59 19.34
C GLU A 179 18.38 -4.27 19.97
N ASN A 180 18.45 -3.19 19.19
CA ASN A 180 19.00 -1.91 19.64
C ASN A 180 17.99 -0.99 20.33
N TYR A 181 16.73 -1.01 19.92
CA TYR A 181 15.69 -0.08 20.33
C TYR A 181 14.46 -0.76 20.94
N GLY A 182 14.40 -2.10 20.90
CA GLY A 182 13.29 -2.85 21.47
C GLY A 182 13.23 -2.65 22.99
N LEU A 183 12.03 -2.48 23.50
CA LEU A 183 11.82 -2.48 24.95
C LEU A 183 12.09 -3.91 25.46
N SER A 184 12.95 -4.04 26.44
CA SER A 184 13.07 -5.30 27.20
C SER A 184 11.75 -5.52 27.95
N LEU A 185 10.96 -6.50 27.51
CA LEU A 185 9.76 -6.96 28.18
C LEU A 185 10.10 -7.72 29.47
#